data_ae6d9c35d2d32e9d020e1bc64ac111e5
#
_entry.id   ae6d9c35d2d32e9d020e1bc64ac111e5
#
_cell.length_a   1.000
_cell.length_b   1.000
_cell.length_c   1.000
_cell.angle_alpha   90.00
_cell.angle_beta   90.00
_cell.angle_gamma   90.00
#
_symmetry.space_group_name_H-M   'P 1'
#
loop_
_entity.id
_entity.type
_entity.pdbx_description
1 polymer ?
#
loop_
_entity_poly.entity_id
_entity_poly.type
_entity_poly.pdbx_seq_one_letter_code
_entity_poly.pdbx_strand_id
1 'polypeptide(L)'
;MQKNFFNKDRKNKKMIIAISVSVAIIVIGLAVFCYFLFANEKENNAKNKAENAQEDPQAKIEEEKEEAKVQLLDLKASQYETDEITTGIDVSEFQGNIDWKAVADSGIDFAMIRVGYRGMKNGEIKEDACAKYNLQEASKNGLKIGAYFFSTAVTEEEAKEEAEWTKNLLSGYPVTYPVAYNCEGFQNPSSRQFELSVEERTKLADAFLKSIEEGSYTGMFYAAKNELDDNNLWNADDLSLNYRIWVAQYSDQTWPEKTKSDYTGDHVMWQYTNQGKLDGIKGAVDFNVAYFGYSQSQQAVDENGAEQVEANVEVGVNFTEVEEQVTAKDEVNLRSTMEQGSDDNIVGSMKNGETAVRTGVGNNGWSRIIYNGQTVYCVSNYLTTDLSYVTPQETESEFKTKFTDVSENVTAKEVTNLRNRPSVESPSEVIAELKNGEVIVRTGVSNEGWSRVEYNGQTLYCISSYLEVVQ
;
A
#
# COMPACT_ATOMS: atom_id res chain seq x y z
N MET A 1 27.05 -7.72 -66.80
CA MET A 1 27.22 -8.22 -65.40
C MET A 1 26.03 -7.98 -64.44
N GLN A 2 24.94 -7.34 -64.85
CA GLN A 2 23.76 -7.06 -63.96
C GLN A 2 22.70 -8.13 -63.85
N LYS A 3 22.64 -9.12 -64.74
CA LYS A 3 21.59 -10.16 -64.72
C LYS A 3 21.81 -11.31 -63.73
N ASN A 4 23.02 -11.48 -63.19
CA ASN A 4 23.34 -12.58 -62.28
C ASN A 4 23.12 -12.22 -60.77
N PHE A 5 23.03 -10.94 -60.40
CA PHE A 5 22.80 -10.53 -59.02
C PHE A 5 21.33 -10.71 -58.59
N PHE A 6 20.36 -10.38 -59.46
CA PHE A 6 18.94 -10.51 -59.18
C PHE A 6 18.45 -11.94 -59.03
N ASN A 7 19.15 -12.89 -59.61
CA ASN A 7 18.73 -14.32 -59.54
C ASN A 7 19.22 -15.01 -58.28
N LYS A 8 20.27 -14.47 -57.62
CA LYS A 8 20.81 -15.04 -56.39
C LYS A 8 19.97 -14.64 -55.18
N ASP A 9 19.47 -13.39 -55.15
CA ASP A 9 18.58 -12.88 -54.08
C ASP A 9 17.20 -13.56 -54.13
N ARG A 10 16.66 -13.84 -55.29
CA ARG A 10 15.37 -14.51 -55.42
C ARG A 10 15.41 -15.98 -55.00
N LYS A 11 16.58 -16.63 -55.19
CA LYS A 11 16.79 -18.00 -54.69
C LYS A 11 16.97 -18.05 -53.18
N ASN A 12 17.70 -17.09 -52.62
CA ASN A 12 17.88 -17.00 -51.15
C ASN A 12 16.58 -16.69 -50.44
N LYS A 13 15.75 -15.74 -50.92
CA LYS A 13 14.44 -15.46 -50.36
C LYS A 13 13.49 -16.67 -50.41
N LYS A 14 13.48 -17.42 -51.53
CA LYS A 14 12.66 -18.66 -51.64
C LYS A 14 13.16 -19.76 -50.68
N MET A 15 14.44 -19.83 -50.45
CA MET A 15 15.04 -20.82 -49.53
C MET A 15 14.76 -20.44 -48.07
N ILE A 16 14.81 -19.15 -47.70
CA ILE A 16 14.46 -18.68 -46.36
C ILE A 16 12.96 -18.91 -46.07
N ILE A 17 12.08 -18.60 -47.01
CA ILE A 17 10.62 -18.85 -46.87
C ILE A 17 10.34 -20.36 -46.76
N ALA A 18 11.04 -21.20 -47.50
CA ALA A 18 10.87 -22.66 -47.42
C ALA A 18 11.34 -23.22 -46.06
N ILE A 19 12.42 -22.69 -45.51
CA ILE A 19 12.93 -23.08 -44.18
C ILE A 19 11.96 -22.62 -43.08
N SER A 20 11.46 -21.39 -43.13
CA SER A 20 10.49 -20.87 -42.14
C SER A 20 9.16 -21.66 -42.16
N VAL A 21 8.66 -22.03 -43.33
CA VAL A 21 7.45 -22.86 -43.43
C VAL A 21 7.71 -24.27 -42.89
N SER A 22 8.89 -24.86 -43.15
CA SER A 22 9.24 -26.18 -42.61
C SER A 22 9.40 -26.17 -41.08
N VAL A 23 9.98 -25.11 -40.51
CA VAL A 23 10.10 -24.95 -39.06
C VAL A 23 8.70 -24.78 -38.43
N ALA A 24 7.83 -23.97 -39.02
CA ALA A 24 6.47 -23.79 -38.52
C ALA A 24 5.67 -25.12 -38.52
N ILE A 25 5.82 -25.93 -39.55
CA ILE A 25 5.16 -27.27 -39.63
C ILE A 25 5.71 -28.23 -38.56
N ILE A 26 7.01 -28.16 -38.26
CA ILE A 26 7.63 -28.99 -37.22
C ILE A 26 7.15 -28.54 -35.82
N VAL A 27 7.05 -27.24 -35.57
CA VAL A 27 6.56 -26.70 -34.29
C VAL A 27 5.08 -27.06 -34.08
N ILE A 28 4.25 -26.91 -35.09
CA ILE A 28 2.84 -27.34 -35.04
C ILE A 28 2.74 -28.86 -34.82
N GLY A 29 3.57 -29.66 -35.50
CA GLY A 29 3.63 -31.11 -35.34
C GLY A 29 4.03 -31.54 -33.93
N LEU A 30 5.00 -30.83 -33.32
CA LEU A 30 5.43 -31.05 -31.93
C LEU A 30 4.34 -30.63 -30.93
N ALA A 31 3.67 -29.52 -31.15
CA ALA A 31 2.58 -29.07 -30.30
C ALA A 31 1.39 -30.06 -30.32
N VAL A 32 1.02 -30.55 -31.50
CA VAL A 32 -0.02 -31.59 -31.65
C VAL A 32 0.42 -32.89 -31.00
N PHE A 33 1.68 -33.27 -31.13
CA PHE A 33 2.23 -34.47 -30.49
C PHE A 33 2.26 -34.35 -28.97
N CYS A 34 2.69 -33.21 -28.44
CA CYS A 34 2.62 -32.93 -26.99
C CYS A 34 1.17 -32.96 -26.51
N TYR A 35 0.23 -32.32 -27.23
CA TYR A 35 -1.19 -32.37 -26.89
C TYR A 35 -1.73 -33.81 -26.81
N PHE A 36 -1.37 -34.68 -27.77
CA PHE A 36 -1.76 -36.09 -27.73
C PHE A 36 -1.09 -36.86 -26.58
N LEU A 37 0.15 -36.54 -26.22
CA LEU A 37 0.81 -37.17 -25.06
C LEU A 37 0.13 -36.75 -23.75
N PHE A 38 -0.18 -35.47 -23.57
CA PHE A 38 -0.91 -34.98 -22.41
C PHE A 38 -2.34 -35.51 -22.33
N ALA A 39 -3.04 -35.58 -23.45
CA ALA A 39 -4.38 -36.14 -23.50
C ALA A 39 -4.39 -37.64 -23.14
N ASN A 40 -3.37 -38.41 -23.60
CA ASN A 40 -3.23 -39.81 -23.29
C ASN A 40 -2.81 -40.08 -21.83
N GLU A 41 -2.00 -39.16 -21.24
CA GLU A 41 -1.59 -39.24 -19.83
C GLU A 41 -2.77 -38.90 -18.92
N LYS A 42 -3.58 -37.89 -19.28
CA LYS A 42 -4.82 -37.53 -18.58
C LYS A 42 -5.85 -38.68 -18.64
N GLU A 43 -5.98 -39.39 -19.78
CA GLU A 43 -6.88 -40.53 -19.93
C GLU A 43 -6.41 -41.78 -19.15
N ASN A 44 -5.09 -41.99 -19.04
CA ASN A 44 -4.52 -43.08 -18.25
C ASN A 44 -4.57 -42.80 -16.74
N ASN A 45 -4.37 -41.57 -16.33
CA ASN A 45 -4.53 -41.16 -14.92
C ASN A 45 -5.99 -41.20 -14.47
N ALA A 46 -6.95 -40.86 -15.38
CA ALA A 46 -8.36 -40.97 -15.10
C ALA A 46 -8.80 -42.45 -14.95
N LYS A 47 -8.24 -43.37 -15.75
CA LYS A 47 -8.53 -44.81 -15.65
C LYS A 47 -7.94 -45.44 -14.39
N ASN A 48 -6.74 -45.04 -13.97
CA ASN A 48 -6.11 -45.54 -12.75
C ASN A 48 -6.75 -44.97 -11.46
N LYS A 49 -7.36 -43.76 -11.52
CA LYS A 49 -8.13 -43.17 -10.42
C LYS A 49 -9.49 -43.82 -10.24
N ALA A 50 -10.10 -44.31 -11.31
CA ALA A 50 -11.42 -44.94 -11.28
C ALA A 50 -11.42 -46.38 -10.68
N GLU A 51 -10.25 -47.01 -10.56
CA GLU A 51 -10.15 -48.39 -10.02
C GLU A 51 -9.89 -48.44 -8.50
N ASN A 52 -9.56 -47.33 -7.80
CA ASN A 52 -9.09 -47.37 -6.41
C ASN A 52 -9.70 -46.34 -5.43
N ALA A 53 -10.83 -45.71 -5.70
CA ALA A 53 -11.41 -44.76 -4.71
C ALA A 53 -12.96 -44.92 -4.62
N GLN A 54 -13.44 -45.19 -3.41
CA GLN A 54 -14.72 -44.64 -2.96
C GLN A 54 -14.51 -43.14 -2.81
N GLU A 55 -14.79 -42.39 -3.88
CA GLU A 55 -14.69 -40.91 -3.87
C GLU A 55 -15.71 -40.33 -2.90
N ASP A 56 -15.23 -39.48 -2.01
CA ASP A 56 -16.08 -38.63 -1.19
C ASP A 56 -16.84 -37.68 -2.14
N PRO A 57 -18.19 -37.73 -2.17
CA PRO A 57 -18.97 -36.88 -3.08
C PRO A 57 -18.74 -35.37 -2.83
N GLN A 58 -18.30 -35.01 -1.64
CA GLN A 58 -18.07 -33.63 -1.23
C GLN A 58 -16.75 -33.09 -1.81
N ALA A 59 -15.68 -33.90 -1.85
CA ALA A 59 -14.40 -33.54 -2.45
C ALA A 59 -14.53 -33.33 -3.97
N LYS A 60 -15.38 -34.12 -4.64
CA LYS A 60 -15.64 -33.98 -6.07
C LYS A 60 -16.41 -32.70 -6.41
N ILE A 61 -17.37 -32.33 -5.57
CA ILE A 61 -18.14 -31.09 -5.72
C ILE A 61 -17.24 -29.87 -5.50
N GLU A 62 -16.27 -29.94 -4.58
CA GLU A 62 -15.30 -28.88 -4.36
C GLU A 62 -14.31 -28.75 -5.53
N GLU A 63 -13.81 -29.88 -6.07
CA GLU A 63 -12.92 -29.89 -7.25
C GLU A 63 -13.63 -29.36 -8.51
N GLU A 64 -14.89 -29.76 -8.76
CA GLU A 64 -15.70 -29.23 -9.87
C GLU A 64 -16.05 -27.74 -9.71
N LYS A 65 -16.25 -27.25 -8.49
CA LYS A 65 -16.45 -25.83 -8.21
C LYS A 65 -15.18 -25.02 -8.41
N GLU A 66 -14.01 -25.55 -8.04
CA GLU A 66 -12.72 -24.93 -8.23
C GLU A 66 -12.34 -24.85 -9.72
N GLU A 67 -12.52 -25.95 -10.48
CA GLU A 67 -12.32 -25.94 -11.93
C GLU A 67 -13.30 -24.98 -12.66
N ALA A 68 -14.54 -24.90 -12.25
CA ALA A 68 -15.53 -23.97 -12.82
C ALA A 68 -15.17 -22.51 -12.49
N LYS A 69 -14.63 -22.24 -11.30
CA LYS A 69 -14.19 -20.92 -10.86
C LYS A 69 -12.97 -20.45 -11.67
N VAL A 70 -11.97 -21.31 -11.87
CA VAL A 70 -10.79 -21.03 -12.69
C VAL A 70 -11.18 -20.75 -14.14
N GLN A 71 -12.06 -21.59 -14.75
CA GLN A 71 -12.57 -21.36 -16.10
C GLN A 71 -13.36 -20.04 -16.21
N LEU A 72 -14.12 -19.67 -15.18
CA LEU A 72 -14.89 -18.43 -15.19
C LEU A 72 -13.99 -17.19 -15.15
N LEU A 73 -12.88 -17.24 -14.39
CA LEU A 73 -11.87 -16.16 -14.32
C LEU A 73 -11.15 -15.99 -15.66
N ASP A 74 -10.71 -17.11 -16.28
CA ASP A 74 -10.04 -17.11 -17.58
C ASP A 74 -10.93 -16.59 -18.71
N LEU A 75 -12.18 -17.06 -18.77
CA LEU A 75 -13.17 -16.59 -19.72
C LEU A 75 -13.47 -15.09 -19.60
N LYS A 76 -13.44 -14.53 -18.39
CA LYS A 76 -13.77 -13.14 -18.15
C LYS A 76 -12.62 -12.19 -18.50
N ALA A 77 -11.37 -12.56 -18.19
CA ALA A 77 -10.21 -11.72 -18.46
C ALA A 77 -9.91 -11.58 -19.96
N SER A 78 -10.13 -12.62 -20.76
CA SER A 78 -9.78 -12.63 -22.18
C SER A 78 -10.91 -12.24 -23.14
N GLN A 79 -12.17 -12.54 -22.81
CA GLN A 79 -13.32 -12.34 -23.72
C GLN A 79 -13.87 -10.92 -23.75
N TYR A 80 -13.62 -10.12 -22.72
CA TYR A 80 -14.23 -8.79 -22.56
C TYR A 80 -13.22 -7.64 -22.63
N GLU A 81 -11.96 -7.95 -22.93
CA GLU A 81 -10.95 -6.91 -23.13
C GLU A 81 -11.24 -6.09 -24.39
N THR A 82 -11.03 -4.79 -24.30
CA THR A 82 -11.29 -3.81 -25.36
C THR A 82 -10.07 -2.92 -25.53
N ASP A 83 -9.99 -2.23 -26.68
CA ASP A 83 -8.98 -1.17 -26.95
C ASP A 83 -9.36 0.18 -26.32
N GLU A 84 -10.33 0.22 -25.41
CA GLU A 84 -10.76 1.43 -24.74
C GLU A 84 -9.68 1.91 -23.76
N ILE A 85 -9.35 3.21 -23.83
CA ILE A 85 -8.45 3.82 -22.86
C ILE A 85 -9.22 4.05 -21.57
N THR A 86 -8.68 3.55 -20.47
CA THR A 86 -9.30 3.62 -19.16
C THR A 86 -8.37 4.30 -18.15
N THR A 87 -8.96 4.95 -17.15
CA THR A 87 -8.25 5.66 -16.09
C THR A 87 -8.42 4.94 -14.75
N GLY A 88 -7.36 4.86 -13.99
CA GLY A 88 -7.36 4.14 -12.73
C GLY A 88 -6.45 4.75 -11.68
N ILE A 89 -6.48 4.11 -10.53
CA ILE A 89 -5.60 4.41 -9.40
C ILE A 89 -4.87 3.16 -8.96
N ASP A 90 -3.73 3.31 -8.29
CA ASP A 90 -3.18 2.21 -7.51
C ASP A 90 -3.07 2.59 -6.04
N VAL A 91 -3.40 1.62 -5.17
CA VAL A 91 -3.62 1.85 -3.74
C VAL A 91 -3.09 0.71 -2.89
N SER A 92 -2.83 1.03 -1.63
CA SER A 92 -2.42 0.10 -0.59
C SER A 92 -2.95 0.56 0.78
N GLU A 93 -2.47 -0.04 1.86
CA GLU A 93 -2.73 0.42 3.23
C GLU A 93 -2.34 1.88 3.48
N PHE A 94 -1.45 2.47 2.64
CA PHE A 94 -1.02 3.86 2.80
C PHE A 94 -2.11 4.88 2.48
N GLN A 95 -3.13 4.53 1.70
CA GLN A 95 -4.31 5.36 1.46
C GLN A 95 -5.37 5.21 2.58
N GLY A 96 -5.17 4.26 3.51
CA GLY A 96 -6.09 3.99 4.61
C GLY A 96 -7.46 3.50 4.14
N ASN A 97 -8.51 3.82 4.88
CA ASN A 97 -9.88 3.51 4.50
C ASN A 97 -10.35 4.43 3.37
N ILE A 98 -10.64 3.86 2.23
CA ILE A 98 -11.09 4.55 1.03
C ILE A 98 -12.62 4.52 0.97
N ASP A 99 -13.25 5.66 0.68
CA ASP A 99 -14.65 5.72 0.27
C ASP A 99 -14.76 5.36 -1.22
N TRP A 100 -14.89 4.06 -1.49
CA TRP A 100 -14.93 3.52 -2.84
C TRP A 100 -16.13 3.98 -3.65
N LYS A 101 -17.22 4.39 -2.96
CA LYS A 101 -18.33 5.00 -3.67
C LYS A 101 -17.96 6.38 -4.23
N ALA A 102 -17.31 7.22 -3.45
CA ALA A 102 -16.84 8.52 -3.92
C ALA A 102 -15.80 8.37 -5.05
N VAL A 103 -14.88 7.38 -4.95
CA VAL A 103 -13.93 7.05 -6.01
C VAL A 103 -14.66 6.67 -7.30
N ALA A 104 -15.65 5.79 -7.24
CA ALA A 104 -16.45 5.39 -8.41
C ALA A 104 -17.22 6.56 -9.01
N ASP A 105 -17.85 7.39 -8.17
CA ASP A 105 -18.59 8.59 -8.60
C ASP A 105 -17.67 9.63 -9.27
N SER A 106 -16.36 9.59 -9.02
CA SER A 106 -15.35 10.45 -9.67
C SER A 106 -14.97 10.00 -11.09
N GLY A 107 -15.51 8.89 -11.57
CA GLY A 107 -15.31 8.41 -12.94
C GLY A 107 -14.03 7.60 -13.14
N ILE A 108 -13.49 7.00 -12.08
CA ILE A 108 -12.38 6.04 -12.13
C ILE A 108 -12.89 4.69 -12.63
N ASP A 109 -12.22 4.11 -13.62
CA ASP A 109 -12.62 2.85 -14.26
C ASP A 109 -12.08 1.62 -13.52
N PHE A 110 -10.85 1.71 -12.98
CA PHE A 110 -10.19 0.58 -12.33
C PHE A 110 -9.30 0.96 -11.15
N ALA A 111 -9.00 -0.03 -10.33
CA ALA A 111 -8.02 0.08 -9.25
C ALA A 111 -7.04 -1.09 -9.28
N MET A 112 -5.74 -0.79 -9.21
CA MET A 112 -4.67 -1.75 -8.93
C MET A 112 -4.44 -1.77 -7.42
N ILE A 113 -4.66 -2.91 -6.78
CA ILE A 113 -4.70 -3.01 -5.32
C ILE A 113 -3.52 -3.83 -4.83
N ARG A 114 -2.70 -3.25 -3.92
CA ARG A 114 -1.66 -4.04 -3.27
C ARG A 114 -2.29 -5.12 -2.41
N VAL A 115 -1.99 -6.37 -2.72
CA VAL A 115 -2.52 -7.49 -1.93
C VAL A 115 -1.62 -7.90 -0.79
N GLY A 116 -0.31 -7.73 -0.96
CA GLY A 116 0.66 -8.05 0.06
C GLY A 116 2.07 -7.64 -0.33
N TYR A 117 2.99 -7.96 0.56
CA TYR A 117 4.41 -7.68 0.37
C TYR A 117 5.27 -8.67 1.12
N ARG A 118 6.51 -8.87 0.64
CA ARG A 118 7.52 -9.59 1.41
C ARG A 118 8.36 -8.60 2.24
N GLY A 119 8.51 -8.87 3.52
CA GLY A 119 9.22 -8.01 4.45
C GLY A 119 10.72 -7.89 4.13
N MET A 120 11.23 -6.67 4.00
CA MET A 120 12.63 -6.37 3.65
C MET A 120 13.67 -6.93 4.62
N LYS A 121 13.31 -7.20 5.87
CA LYS A 121 14.26 -7.65 6.92
C LYS A 121 14.21 -9.14 7.17
N ASN A 122 13.02 -9.70 7.27
CA ASN A 122 12.81 -11.10 7.69
C ASN A 122 12.38 -12.02 6.54
N GLY A 123 12.02 -11.44 5.36
CA GLY A 123 11.58 -12.21 4.21
C GLY A 123 10.21 -12.88 4.38
N GLU A 124 9.42 -12.50 5.37
CA GLU A 124 8.06 -13.03 5.58
C GLU A 124 7.07 -12.33 4.66
N ILE A 125 6.14 -13.10 4.10
CA ILE A 125 5.00 -12.53 3.36
C ILE A 125 4.00 -11.96 4.36
N LYS A 126 3.50 -10.76 4.06
CA LYS A 126 2.46 -10.07 4.83
C LYS A 126 1.35 -9.62 3.90
N GLU A 127 0.13 -9.83 4.34
CA GLU A 127 -1.05 -9.25 3.70
C GLU A 127 -1.03 -7.72 3.88
N ASP A 128 -1.41 -6.98 2.83
CA ASP A 128 -1.69 -5.55 2.97
C ASP A 128 -2.96 -5.37 3.81
N ALA A 129 -2.88 -4.55 4.82
CA ALA A 129 -3.96 -4.43 5.80
C ALA A 129 -5.29 -3.91 5.22
N CYS A 130 -5.26 -3.27 4.04
CA CYS A 130 -6.43 -2.82 3.31
C CYS A 130 -6.82 -3.74 2.14
N ALA A 131 -6.04 -4.79 1.83
CA ALA A 131 -6.22 -5.59 0.62
C ALA A 131 -7.64 -6.09 0.44
N LYS A 132 -8.16 -6.86 1.39
CA LYS A 132 -9.49 -7.47 1.31
C LYS A 132 -10.59 -6.43 1.24
N TYR A 133 -10.52 -5.38 2.06
CA TYR A 133 -11.46 -4.27 2.03
C TYR A 133 -11.47 -3.57 0.67
N ASN A 134 -10.28 -3.24 0.15
CA ASN A 134 -10.16 -2.55 -1.13
C ASN A 134 -10.67 -3.42 -2.29
N LEU A 135 -10.30 -4.70 -2.34
CA LEU A 135 -10.78 -5.64 -3.37
C LEU A 135 -12.31 -5.77 -3.34
N GLN A 136 -12.89 -5.93 -2.14
CA GLN A 136 -14.33 -6.07 -1.94
C GLN A 136 -15.07 -4.79 -2.32
N GLU A 137 -14.71 -3.65 -1.73
CA GLU A 137 -15.48 -2.42 -1.88
C GLU A 137 -15.27 -1.75 -3.24
N ALA A 138 -14.07 -1.83 -3.84
CA ALA A 138 -13.87 -1.35 -5.20
C ALA A 138 -14.77 -2.10 -6.19
N SER A 139 -14.77 -3.43 -6.16
CA SER A 139 -15.59 -4.24 -7.04
C SER A 139 -17.09 -4.07 -6.79
N LYS A 140 -17.51 -3.97 -5.54
CA LYS A 140 -18.91 -3.73 -5.14
C LYS A 140 -19.44 -2.39 -5.64
N ASN A 141 -18.59 -1.37 -5.73
CA ASN A 141 -18.93 -0.07 -6.29
C ASN A 141 -18.72 0.04 -7.81
N GLY A 142 -18.47 -1.10 -8.49
CA GLY A 142 -18.45 -1.20 -9.94
C GLY A 142 -17.10 -0.92 -10.60
N LEU A 143 -16.04 -0.65 -9.82
CA LEU A 143 -14.69 -0.55 -10.39
C LEU A 143 -14.20 -1.95 -10.79
N LYS A 144 -13.46 -1.99 -11.88
CA LYS A 144 -12.72 -3.19 -12.25
C LYS A 144 -11.43 -3.26 -11.44
N ILE A 145 -11.06 -4.43 -10.96
CA ILE A 145 -9.93 -4.59 -10.06
C ILE A 145 -8.79 -5.39 -10.70
N GLY A 146 -7.57 -4.92 -10.47
CA GLY A 146 -6.33 -5.64 -10.62
C GLY A 146 -5.59 -5.68 -9.28
N ALA A 147 -4.45 -6.32 -9.27
CA ALA A 147 -3.68 -6.46 -8.05
C ALA A 147 -2.20 -6.25 -8.29
N TYR A 148 -1.45 -5.95 -7.22
CA TYR A 148 0.00 -6.04 -7.26
C TYR A 148 0.56 -6.58 -5.95
N PHE A 149 1.73 -7.22 -6.05
CA PHE A 149 2.49 -7.71 -4.91
C PHE A 149 3.84 -7.00 -4.85
N PHE A 150 4.19 -6.44 -3.69
CA PHE A 150 5.50 -5.81 -3.49
C PHE A 150 6.51 -6.86 -3.07
N SER A 151 7.38 -7.23 -4.01
CA SER A 151 8.35 -8.29 -3.86
C SER A 151 9.69 -7.80 -3.30
N THR A 152 10.26 -8.59 -2.40
CA THR A 152 11.67 -8.53 -2.05
C THR A 152 12.30 -9.92 -2.11
N ALA A 153 11.79 -10.80 -2.97
CA ALA A 153 12.31 -12.14 -3.19
C ALA A 153 13.80 -12.09 -3.61
N VAL A 154 14.57 -13.06 -3.16
CA VAL A 154 16.00 -13.23 -3.51
C VAL A 154 16.28 -14.59 -4.15
N THR A 155 15.27 -15.45 -4.25
CA THR A 155 15.31 -16.72 -4.98
C THR A 155 14.03 -16.92 -5.80
N GLU A 156 14.08 -17.76 -6.83
CA GLU A 156 12.90 -18.09 -7.63
C GLU A 156 11.83 -18.81 -6.81
N GLU A 157 12.23 -19.58 -5.80
CA GLU A 157 11.30 -20.24 -4.87
C GLU A 157 10.52 -19.22 -4.06
N GLU A 158 11.18 -18.16 -3.54
CA GLU A 158 10.50 -17.05 -2.86
C GLU A 158 9.55 -16.32 -3.80
N ALA A 159 9.95 -16.05 -5.06
CA ALA A 159 9.10 -15.40 -6.05
C ALA A 159 7.85 -16.23 -6.40
N LYS A 160 8.01 -17.55 -6.53
CA LYS A 160 6.88 -18.47 -6.72
C LYS A 160 5.97 -18.54 -5.50
N GLU A 161 6.54 -18.55 -4.29
CA GLU A 161 5.76 -18.49 -3.05
C GLU A 161 4.91 -17.22 -2.98
N GLU A 162 5.46 -16.05 -3.35
CA GLU A 162 4.73 -14.80 -3.45
C GLU A 162 3.56 -14.89 -4.43
N ALA A 163 3.79 -15.47 -5.60
CA ALA A 163 2.76 -15.65 -6.61
C ALA A 163 1.64 -16.61 -6.17
N GLU A 164 2.00 -17.75 -5.56
CA GLU A 164 1.01 -18.70 -5.03
C GLU A 164 0.18 -18.07 -3.91
N TRP A 165 0.83 -17.35 -3.00
CA TRP A 165 0.15 -16.63 -1.94
C TRP A 165 -0.83 -15.58 -2.52
N THR A 166 -0.39 -14.82 -3.54
CA THR A 166 -1.21 -13.83 -4.24
C THR A 166 -2.43 -14.47 -4.90
N LYS A 167 -2.26 -15.57 -5.64
CA LYS A 167 -3.37 -16.30 -6.28
C LYS A 167 -4.38 -16.80 -5.25
N ASN A 168 -3.92 -17.34 -4.14
CA ASN A 168 -4.79 -17.83 -3.07
C ASN A 168 -5.65 -16.70 -2.49
N LEU A 169 -5.07 -15.53 -2.22
CA LEU A 169 -5.83 -14.39 -1.73
C LEU A 169 -6.86 -13.91 -2.77
N LEU A 170 -6.45 -13.82 -4.04
CA LEU A 170 -7.29 -13.30 -5.11
C LEU A 170 -8.43 -14.23 -5.51
N SER A 171 -8.37 -15.51 -5.17
CA SER A 171 -9.32 -16.53 -5.64
C SER A 171 -10.78 -16.25 -5.29
N GLY A 172 -11.04 -15.38 -4.30
CA GLY A 172 -12.39 -14.96 -3.89
C GLY A 172 -12.93 -13.70 -4.58
N TYR A 173 -12.14 -13.05 -5.43
CA TYR A 173 -12.46 -11.73 -5.96
C TYR A 173 -12.56 -11.70 -7.50
N PRO A 174 -13.39 -10.81 -8.08
CA PRO A 174 -13.61 -10.73 -9.52
C PRO A 174 -12.50 -9.92 -10.22
N VAL A 175 -11.26 -10.41 -10.16
CA VAL A 175 -10.10 -9.75 -10.75
C VAL A 175 -10.18 -9.81 -12.27
N THR A 176 -10.19 -8.64 -12.93
CA THR A 176 -10.15 -8.49 -14.40
C THR A 176 -8.86 -7.87 -14.91
N TYR A 177 -8.38 -6.85 -14.21
CA TYR A 177 -7.11 -6.21 -14.54
C TYR A 177 -5.95 -7.13 -14.15
N PRO A 178 -4.76 -6.93 -14.76
CA PRO A 178 -3.62 -7.79 -14.50
C PRO A 178 -3.20 -7.86 -13.03
N VAL A 179 -2.42 -8.89 -12.71
CA VAL A 179 -1.70 -9.03 -11.45
C VAL A 179 -0.24 -8.65 -11.68
N ALA A 180 0.22 -7.60 -11.02
CA ALA A 180 1.52 -7.03 -11.27
C ALA A 180 2.58 -7.48 -10.25
N TYR A 181 3.78 -7.74 -10.76
CA TYR A 181 5.01 -7.82 -9.96
C TYR A 181 5.56 -6.41 -9.78
N ASN A 182 5.72 -5.99 -8.54
CA ASN A 182 6.31 -4.72 -8.16
C ASN A 182 7.55 -4.96 -7.28
N CYS A 183 8.67 -4.36 -7.62
CA CYS A 183 9.91 -4.46 -6.86
C CYS A 183 10.65 -3.13 -6.92
N GLU A 184 10.71 -2.44 -5.81
CA GLU A 184 11.33 -1.12 -5.71
C GLU A 184 12.34 -1.05 -4.56
N GLY A 185 13.23 -0.06 -4.61
CA GLY A 185 14.21 0.18 -3.56
C GLY A 185 15.33 -0.85 -3.47
N PHE A 186 15.47 -1.75 -4.45
CA PHE A 186 16.52 -2.78 -4.50
C PHE A 186 17.93 -2.19 -4.62
N GLN A 187 18.08 -0.97 -5.05
CA GLN A 187 19.37 -0.22 -5.08
C GLN A 187 19.80 0.28 -3.70
N ASN A 188 18.95 0.19 -2.68
CA ASN A 188 19.30 0.57 -1.33
C ASN A 188 20.16 -0.54 -0.68
N PRO A 189 21.34 -0.21 -0.10
CA PRO A 189 22.20 -1.20 0.56
C PRO A 189 21.53 -2.02 1.68
N SER A 190 20.41 -1.54 2.22
CA SER A 190 19.62 -2.30 3.21
C SER A 190 18.59 -3.25 2.59
N SER A 191 18.42 -3.23 1.28
CA SER A 191 17.52 -4.14 0.58
C SER A 191 18.11 -5.55 0.54
N ARG A 192 17.26 -6.57 0.70
CA ARG A 192 17.64 -7.98 0.49
C ARG A 192 18.16 -8.25 -0.94
N GLN A 193 17.74 -7.44 -1.91
CA GLN A 193 18.02 -7.59 -3.33
C GLN A 193 19.21 -6.73 -3.80
N PHE A 194 19.87 -6.00 -2.91
CA PHE A 194 20.90 -5.03 -3.26
C PHE A 194 22.05 -5.60 -4.11
N GLU A 195 22.47 -6.84 -3.82
CA GLU A 195 23.60 -7.48 -4.52
C GLU A 195 23.17 -8.28 -5.75
N LEU A 196 21.85 -8.38 -6.03
CA LEU A 196 21.39 -9.13 -7.20
C LEU A 196 21.72 -8.36 -8.50
N SER A 197 22.21 -9.11 -9.47
CA SER A 197 22.40 -8.61 -10.84
C SER A 197 21.05 -8.35 -11.53
N VAL A 198 21.08 -7.61 -12.64
CA VAL A 198 19.93 -7.39 -13.51
C VAL A 198 19.31 -8.72 -13.96
N GLU A 199 20.15 -9.67 -14.36
CA GLU A 199 19.70 -11.00 -14.82
C GLU A 199 18.99 -11.78 -13.70
N GLU A 200 19.57 -11.79 -12.49
CA GLU A 200 18.97 -12.48 -11.35
C GLU A 200 17.61 -11.86 -10.97
N ARG A 201 17.52 -10.54 -10.85
CA ARG A 201 16.23 -9.88 -10.56
C ARG A 201 15.19 -10.12 -11.63
N THR A 202 15.58 -10.07 -12.91
CA THR A 202 14.68 -10.35 -14.03
C THR A 202 14.13 -11.78 -13.96
N LYS A 203 14.95 -12.76 -13.59
CA LYS A 203 14.48 -14.16 -13.37
C LYS A 203 13.48 -14.28 -12.23
N LEU A 204 13.63 -13.48 -11.17
CA LEU A 204 12.65 -13.47 -10.07
C LEU A 204 11.30 -12.93 -10.53
N ALA A 205 11.32 -11.83 -11.31
CA ALA A 205 10.11 -11.28 -11.89
C ALA A 205 9.43 -12.29 -12.85
N ASP A 206 10.20 -12.93 -13.72
CA ASP A 206 9.73 -13.99 -14.63
C ASP A 206 9.10 -15.16 -13.85
N ALA A 207 9.76 -15.64 -12.79
CA ALA A 207 9.26 -16.74 -11.96
C ALA A 207 7.91 -16.41 -11.28
N PHE A 208 7.75 -15.18 -10.78
CA PHE A 208 6.50 -14.71 -10.23
C PHE A 208 5.41 -14.62 -11.31
N LEU A 209 5.68 -13.89 -12.39
CA LEU A 209 4.70 -13.62 -13.44
C LEU A 209 4.24 -14.90 -14.15
N LYS A 210 5.16 -15.82 -14.43
CA LYS A 210 4.83 -17.12 -14.96
C LYS A 210 3.90 -17.90 -14.04
N SER A 211 4.16 -17.91 -12.73
CA SER A 211 3.28 -18.56 -11.78
C SER A 211 1.90 -17.90 -11.71
N ILE A 212 1.81 -16.59 -11.85
CA ILE A 212 0.54 -15.84 -11.94
C ILE A 212 -0.26 -16.29 -13.17
N GLU A 213 0.38 -16.43 -14.33
CA GLU A 213 -0.28 -16.85 -15.58
C GLU A 213 -0.71 -18.32 -15.55
N GLU A 214 0.05 -19.19 -14.89
CA GLU A 214 -0.35 -20.57 -14.61
C GLU A 214 -1.63 -20.65 -13.76
N GLY A 215 -1.95 -19.61 -12.99
CA GLY A 215 -3.18 -19.44 -12.22
C GLY A 215 -4.32 -18.75 -12.98
N SER A 216 -4.21 -18.59 -14.30
CA SER A 216 -5.20 -17.94 -15.16
C SER A 216 -5.40 -16.43 -14.91
N TYR A 217 -4.46 -15.77 -14.29
CA TYR A 217 -4.39 -14.31 -14.22
C TYR A 217 -3.44 -13.78 -15.31
N THR A 218 -3.68 -12.56 -15.77
CA THR A 218 -2.76 -11.89 -16.69
C THR A 218 -1.60 -11.30 -15.92
N GLY A 219 -0.37 -11.69 -16.24
CA GLY A 219 0.86 -11.14 -15.65
C GLY A 219 1.18 -9.73 -16.16
N MET A 220 1.64 -8.85 -15.27
CA MET A 220 2.11 -7.52 -15.61
C MET A 220 3.37 -7.18 -14.83
N PHE A 221 4.34 -6.56 -15.46
CA PHE A 221 5.56 -6.10 -14.83
C PHE A 221 5.50 -4.59 -14.62
N TYR A 222 5.70 -4.12 -13.39
CA TYR A 222 5.76 -2.71 -13.04
C TYR A 222 7.20 -2.29 -12.74
N ALA A 223 7.63 -1.18 -13.34
CA ALA A 223 8.86 -0.50 -12.96
C ALA A 223 8.87 0.97 -13.41
N ALA A 224 9.77 1.76 -12.81
CA ALA A 224 10.02 3.11 -13.23
C ALA A 224 10.71 3.14 -14.61
N LYS A 225 10.38 4.16 -15.42
CA LYS A 225 10.94 4.33 -16.76
C LYS A 225 12.47 4.25 -16.81
N ASN A 226 13.14 4.94 -15.88
CA ASN A 226 14.61 4.96 -15.81
C ASN A 226 15.24 3.60 -15.44
N GLU A 227 14.45 2.68 -14.91
CA GLU A 227 14.88 1.31 -14.62
C GLU A 227 14.75 0.40 -15.85
N LEU A 228 13.80 0.72 -16.74
CA LEU A 228 13.52 -0.01 -17.98
C LEU A 228 14.36 0.47 -19.15
N ASP A 229 14.70 1.77 -19.21
CA ASP A 229 15.44 2.38 -20.31
C ASP A 229 16.77 1.66 -20.54
N ASP A 230 17.04 1.29 -21.80
CA ASP A 230 18.28 0.62 -22.24
C ASP A 230 18.62 -0.68 -21.47
N ASN A 231 17.60 -1.36 -20.91
CA ASN A 231 17.74 -2.53 -20.03
C ASN A 231 18.66 -2.24 -18.82
N ASN A 232 18.56 -1.03 -18.28
CA ASN A 232 19.50 -0.52 -17.28
C ASN A 232 19.46 -1.33 -15.96
N LEU A 233 18.27 -1.54 -15.41
CA LEU A 233 18.09 -2.24 -14.12
C LEU A 233 17.24 -3.50 -14.21
N TRP A 234 16.57 -3.70 -15.33
CA TRP A 234 15.79 -4.87 -15.70
C TRP A 234 16.08 -5.25 -17.15
N ASN A 235 16.05 -6.51 -17.50
CA ASN A 235 16.02 -6.92 -18.91
C ASN A 235 14.60 -6.71 -19.46
N ALA A 236 14.29 -5.45 -19.76
CA ALA A 236 12.96 -5.02 -20.17
C ALA A 236 12.53 -5.65 -21.51
N ASP A 237 13.48 -5.88 -22.43
CA ASP A 237 13.20 -6.53 -23.70
C ASP A 237 12.70 -7.97 -23.52
N ASP A 238 13.33 -8.75 -22.63
CA ASP A 238 12.88 -10.12 -22.34
C ASP A 238 11.53 -10.15 -21.63
N LEU A 239 11.31 -9.24 -20.66
CA LEU A 239 10.05 -9.16 -19.92
C LEU A 239 8.90 -8.76 -20.84
N SER A 240 9.09 -7.79 -21.75
CA SER A 240 8.05 -7.31 -22.66
C SER A 240 7.66 -8.34 -23.74
N LEU A 241 8.51 -9.34 -24.02
CA LEU A 241 8.18 -10.43 -24.92
C LEU A 241 7.07 -11.36 -24.36
N ASN A 242 6.98 -11.45 -23.04
CA ASN A 242 6.12 -12.42 -22.38
C ASN A 242 5.01 -11.78 -21.55
N TYR A 243 5.24 -10.58 -21.02
CA TYR A 243 4.35 -9.93 -20.05
C TYR A 243 4.01 -8.51 -20.45
N ARG A 244 2.89 -8.02 -19.95
CA ARG A 244 2.49 -6.63 -20.08
C ARG A 244 3.40 -5.73 -19.23
N ILE A 245 3.72 -4.54 -19.74
CA ILE A 245 4.53 -3.56 -19.02
C ILE A 245 3.64 -2.42 -18.51
N TRP A 246 3.77 -2.14 -17.23
CA TRP A 246 3.23 -0.96 -16.54
C TRP A 246 4.39 -0.05 -16.15
N VAL A 247 4.52 1.07 -16.85
CA VAL A 247 5.63 2.00 -16.64
C VAL A 247 5.22 3.13 -15.71
N ALA A 248 6.08 3.47 -14.74
CA ALA A 248 5.95 4.67 -13.94
C ALA A 248 6.86 5.78 -14.49
N GLN A 249 6.27 6.91 -14.81
CA GLN A 249 7.00 8.12 -15.19
C GLN A 249 6.20 9.35 -14.83
N TYR A 250 6.76 10.19 -14.01
CA TYR A 250 6.17 11.47 -13.60
C TYR A 250 6.84 12.59 -14.39
N SER A 251 6.03 13.39 -15.07
CA SER A 251 6.50 14.50 -15.91
C SER A 251 5.62 15.73 -15.68
N ASP A 252 6.09 16.92 -16.15
CA ASP A 252 5.36 18.19 -16.01
C ASP A 252 4.02 18.16 -16.74
N GLN A 253 3.90 17.34 -17.78
CA GLN A 253 2.65 17.09 -18.50
C GLN A 253 2.18 15.67 -18.18
N THR A 254 0.93 15.55 -17.76
CA THR A 254 0.29 14.29 -17.37
C THR A 254 -0.87 13.96 -18.29
N TRP A 255 -1.50 12.81 -18.11
CA TRP A 255 -2.75 12.51 -18.79
C TRP A 255 -3.85 13.53 -18.37
N PRO A 256 -4.71 14.02 -19.29
CA PRO A 256 -4.80 13.69 -20.71
C PRO A 256 -3.96 14.61 -21.65
N GLU A 257 -3.27 15.63 -21.14
CA GLU A 257 -2.48 16.57 -21.97
C GLU A 257 -1.34 15.84 -22.69
N LYS A 258 -0.75 14.86 -22.03
CA LYS A 258 0.20 13.92 -22.60
C LYS A 258 -0.44 12.54 -22.64
N THR A 259 -0.47 11.94 -23.83
CA THR A 259 -1.22 10.70 -24.05
C THR A 259 -0.42 9.43 -23.84
N LYS A 260 0.91 9.52 -23.72
CA LYS A 260 1.83 8.39 -23.47
C LYS A 260 3.03 8.82 -22.64
N SER A 261 3.64 7.87 -21.96
CA SER A 261 4.96 8.07 -21.32
C SER A 261 6.05 8.29 -22.37
N ASP A 262 7.24 8.77 -21.96
CA ASP A 262 8.42 8.86 -22.83
C ASP A 262 9.21 7.55 -22.92
N TYR A 263 8.73 6.49 -22.28
CA TYR A 263 9.30 5.17 -22.43
C TYR A 263 9.08 4.66 -23.85
N THR A 264 10.16 4.27 -24.51
CA THR A 264 10.13 3.88 -25.93
C THR A 264 9.83 2.39 -26.14
N GLY A 265 9.92 1.58 -25.08
CA GLY A 265 9.52 0.18 -25.12
C GLY A 265 8.01 -0.02 -25.12
N ASP A 266 7.59 -1.22 -25.47
CA ASP A 266 6.17 -1.59 -25.44
C ASP A 266 5.64 -1.56 -24.00
N HIS A 267 4.55 -0.84 -23.80
CA HIS A 267 3.86 -0.76 -22.52
C HIS A 267 2.35 -0.55 -22.73
N VAL A 268 1.56 -1.04 -21.82
CA VAL A 268 0.09 -1.00 -21.90
C VAL A 268 -0.54 -0.17 -20.78
N MET A 269 0.22 0.21 -19.77
CA MET A 269 -0.24 1.05 -18.67
C MET A 269 0.85 2.04 -18.26
N TRP A 270 0.44 3.26 -17.92
CA TRP A 270 1.33 4.34 -17.47
C TRP A 270 0.82 4.94 -16.17
N GLN A 271 1.62 4.85 -15.11
CA GLN A 271 1.45 5.59 -13.87
C GLN A 271 2.07 6.98 -14.07
N TYR A 272 1.22 8.02 -14.16
CA TYR A 272 1.65 9.33 -14.61
C TYR A 272 1.83 10.37 -13.48
N THR A 273 1.39 10.06 -12.27
CA THR A 273 1.61 10.87 -11.08
C THR A 273 1.44 10.05 -9.81
N ASN A 274 2.17 10.43 -8.77
CA ASN A 274 2.03 9.93 -7.40
C ASN A 274 1.55 11.02 -6.43
N GLN A 275 1.02 12.13 -6.96
CA GLN A 275 0.54 13.29 -6.20
C GLN A 275 -0.93 13.62 -6.53
N GLY A 276 -1.65 12.65 -7.08
CA GLY A 276 -3.06 12.79 -7.40
C GLY A 276 -3.91 13.08 -6.17
N LYS A 277 -5.04 13.74 -6.38
CA LYS A 277 -6.06 13.95 -5.34
C LYS A 277 -7.39 13.48 -5.91
N LEU A 278 -8.10 12.70 -5.13
CA LEU A 278 -9.35 12.09 -5.54
C LEU A 278 -10.33 12.08 -4.37
N ASP A 279 -11.59 12.39 -4.65
CA ASP A 279 -12.64 12.30 -3.65
C ASP A 279 -12.75 10.84 -3.16
N GLY A 280 -12.90 10.66 -1.86
CA GLY A 280 -12.90 9.34 -1.21
C GLY A 280 -11.53 8.89 -0.70
N ILE A 281 -10.42 9.56 -1.05
CA ILE A 281 -9.07 9.23 -0.59
C ILE A 281 -8.46 10.41 0.17
N LYS A 282 -8.00 10.15 1.39
CA LYS A 282 -7.26 11.12 2.17
C LYS A 282 -5.78 11.13 1.76
N GLY A 283 -5.29 12.25 1.26
CA GLY A 283 -3.88 12.39 0.86
C GLY A 283 -3.65 12.19 -0.63
N ALA A 284 -2.41 11.84 -0.98
CA ALA A 284 -2.02 11.59 -2.35
C ALA A 284 -2.35 10.16 -2.78
N VAL A 285 -2.67 10.01 -4.06
CA VAL A 285 -2.90 8.72 -4.70
C VAL A 285 -2.25 8.70 -6.09
N ASP A 286 -1.82 7.54 -6.50
CA ASP A 286 -1.20 7.29 -7.78
C ASP A 286 -2.27 7.16 -8.87
N PHE A 287 -2.13 7.93 -9.97
CA PHE A 287 -3.04 7.84 -11.10
C PHE A 287 -2.40 7.13 -12.28
N ASN A 288 -3.23 6.35 -12.95
CA ASN A 288 -2.86 5.50 -14.06
C ASN A 288 -3.75 5.72 -15.28
N VAL A 289 -3.18 5.52 -16.46
CA VAL A 289 -3.92 5.32 -17.70
C VAL A 289 -3.53 3.96 -18.28
N ALA A 290 -4.52 3.13 -18.60
CA ALA A 290 -4.35 1.88 -19.31
C ALA A 290 -4.86 2.03 -20.74
N TYR A 291 -4.09 1.51 -21.71
CA TYR A 291 -4.45 1.52 -23.13
C TYR A 291 -5.27 0.30 -23.51
N PHE A 292 -6.04 -0.18 -22.57
CA PHE A 292 -7.02 -1.25 -22.69
C PHE A 292 -8.11 -1.05 -21.62
N GLY A 293 -9.22 -1.74 -21.81
CA GLY A 293 -10.32 -1.78 -20.85
C GLY A 293 -11.07 -3.10 -20.93
N TYR A 294 -12.20 -3.18 -20.26
CA TYR A 294 -13.06 -4.35 -20.27
C TYR A 294 -14.51 -3.92 -20.46
N SER A 295 -15.22 -4.53 -21.41
CA SER A 295 -16.59 -4.15 -21.79
C SER A 295 -17.65 -4.45 -20.73
N GLN A 296 -17.36 -5.29 -19.74
CA GLN A 296 -18.28 -5.61 -18.66
C GLN A 296 -17.61 -5.40 -17.31
N SER A 297 -18.34 -4.74 -16.38
CA SER A 297 -18.03 -4.85 -14.97
C SER A 297 -18.36 -6.28 -14.52
N GLN A 298 -17.47 -6.91 -13.80
CA GLN A 298 -17.79 -8.21 -13.21
C GLN A 298 -18.84 -8.03 -12.14
N GLN A 299 -19.88 -8.85 -12.17
CA GLN A 299 -20.71 -9.03 -10.99
C GLN A 299 -19.82 -9.62 -9.89
N ALA A 300 -19.98 -9.13 -8.67
CA ALA A 300 -19.32 -9.72 -7.52
C ALA A 300 -19.43 -11.24 -7.60
N VAL A 301 -18.31 -11.93 -7.45
CA VAL A 301 -18.33 -13.38 -7.31
C VAL A 301 -19.18 -13.68 -6.10
N ASP A 302 -20.09 -14.63 -6.30
CA ASP A 302 -21.02 -15.14 -5.30
C ASP A 302 -20.42 -15.16 -3.88
N GLU A 303 -21.25 -14.80 -2.93
CA GLU A 303 -20.98 -14.56 -1.50
C GLU A 303 -20.26 -15.70 -0.74
N ASN A 304 -19.89 -16.77 -1.41
CA ASN A 304 -19.31 -17.96 -0.79
C ASN A 304 -17.77 -18.03 -0.81
N GLY A 305 -17.08 -17.08 -1.39
CA GLY A 305 -15.63 -17.16 -1.60
C GLY A 305 -14.77 -16.10 -0.89
N ALA A 306 -15.27 -14.89 -0.66
CA ALA A 306 -14.53 -13.83 0.00
C ALA A 306 -15.10 -13.58 1.40
N GLU A 307 -14.21 -13.48 2.38
CA GLU A 307 -14.58 -13.03 3.72
C GLU A 307 -15.12 -11.60 3.64
N GLN A 308 -16.34 -11.36 4.14
CA GLN A 308 -16.93 -10.02 4.19
C GLN A 308 -16.16 -9.19 5.22
N VAL A 309 -15.58 -8.10 4.77
CA VAL A 309 -14.76 -7.21 5.60
C VAL A 309 -15.42 -5.84 5.65
N GLU A 310 -15.76 -5.38 6.85
CA GLU A 310 -16.21 -4.01 7.06
C GLU A 310 -15.01 -3.05 7.11
N ALA A 311 -15.24 -1.77 6.77
CA ALA A 311 -14.24 -0.72 6.94
C ALA A 311 -13.78 -0.70 8.40
N ASN A 312 -12.52 -0.99 8.62
CA ASN A 312 -11.96 -1.09 9.95
C ASN A 312 -11.03 0.10 10.20
N VAL A 313 -11.34 0.88 11.22
CA VAL A 313 -10.48 1.99 11.66
C VAL A 313 -9.12 1.51 12.17
N GLU A 314 -8.96 0.21 12.42
CA GLU A 314 -7.72 -0.43 12.88
C GLU A 314 -6.79 -0.86 11.73
N VAL A 315 -7.14 -0.53 10.51
CA VAL A 315 -6.34 -0.89 9.33
C VAL A 315 -4.91 -0.36 9.44
N GLY A 316 -3.94 -1.24 9.20
CA GLY A 316 -2.51 -0.93 9.29
C GLY A 316 -1.93 -0.97 10.71
N VAL A 317 -2.73 -1.32 11.72
CA VAL A 317 -2.27 -1.43 13.11
C VAL A 317 -2.39 -2.86 13.62
N ASN A 318 -1.26 -3.43 14.04
CA ASN A 318 -1.26 -4.71 14.73
C ASN A 318 -1.45 -4.49 16.23
N PHE A 319 -2.61 -4.88 16.74
CA PHE A 319 -2.89 -4.85 18.17
C PHE A 319 -2.41 -6.14 18.85
N THR A 320 -1.72 -5.95 19.97
CA THR A 320 -1.58 -7.01 20.97
C THR A 320 -2.81 -6.96 21.85
N GLU A 321 -3.65 -7.99 21.81
CA GLU A 321 -4.86 -8.06 22.60
C GLU A 321 -4.52 -8.13 24.10
N VAL A 322 -5.19 -7.31 24.88
CA VAL A 322 -5.08 -7.23 26.33
C VAL A 322 -6.47 -7.04 26.94
N GLU A 323 -6.62 -7.31 28.22
CA GLU A 323 -7.82 -6.97 28.99
C GLU A 323 -7.38 -6.41 30.35
N GLU A 324 -7.24 -5.08 30.41
CA GLU A 324 -6.72 -4.42 31.61
C GLU A 324 -7.38 -3.06 31.81
N GLN A 325 -7.48 -2.64 33.08
CA GLN A 325 -7.95 -1.28 33.37
C GLN A 325 -6.82 -0.30 33.27
N VAL A 326 -7.11 0.87 32.70
CA VAL A 326 -6.20 1.97 32.56
C VAL A 326 -6.84 3.28 33.02
N THR A 327 -5.99 4.22 33.41
CA THR A 327 -6.36 5.62 33.64
C THR A 327 -5.42 6.53 32.85
N ALA A 328 -5.81 7.76 32.60
CA ALA A 328 -4.90 8.74 32.00
C ALA A 328 -3.86 9.19 33.02
N LYS A 329 -2.63 9.45 32.56
CA LYS A 329 -1.56 10.05 33.40
C LYS A 329 -1.87 11.51 33.77
N ASP A 330 -2.64 12.19 32.92
CA ASP A 330 -3.18 13.53 33.13
C ASP A 330 -4.55 13.62 32.44
N GLU A 331 -4.66 14.22 31.28
CA GLU A 331 -5.83 14.18 30.42
C GLU A 331 -5.43 13.66 29.05
N VAL A 332 -6.26 12.79 28.45
CA VAL A 332 -6.03 12.25 27.11
C VAL A 332 -7.26 12.40 26.25
N ASN A 333 -7.08 12.87 25.00
CA ASN A 333 -8.14 12.90 24.02
C ASN A 333 -8.49 11.46 23.58
N LEU A 334 -9.77 11.18 23.59
CA LEU A 334 -10.37 9.93 23.07
C LEU A 334 -10.83 10.21 21.65
N ARG A 335 -10.44 9.35 20.72
CA ARG A 335 -10.65 9.57 19.29
C ARG A 335 -11.39 8.40 18.66
N SER A 336 -12.17 8.68 17.62
CA SER A 336 -12.82 7.66 16.80
C SER A 336 -11.85 6.97 15.84
N THR A 337 -10.72 7.58 15.52
CA THR A 337 -9.65 7.04 14.68
C THR A 337 -8.28 7.30 15.30
N MET A 338 -7.26 6.56 14.88
CA MET A 338 -5.87 6.68 15.38
C MET A 338 -5.07 7.76 14.63
N GLU A 339 -5.64 8.95 14.51
CA GLU A 339 -5.01 10.10 13.85
C GLU A 339 -4.85 11.25 14.81
N GLN A 340 -3.67 11.91 14.78
CA GLN A 340 -3.40 13.19 15.44
C GLN A 340 -3.39 14.30 14.39
N GLY A 341 -3.64 15.54 14.82
CA GLY A 341 -3.53 16.72 13.94
C GLY A 341 -4.88 17.25 13.43
N SER A 342 -5.99 16.55 13.69
CA SER A 342 -7.34 17.09 13.55
C SER A 342 -8.12 16.90 14.85
N ASP A 343 -8.99 17.84 15.15
CA ASP A 343 -9.92 17.73 16.29
C ASP A 343 -11.26 17.07 15.88
N ASP A 344 -11.49 16.84 14.58
CA ASP A 344 -12.74 16.29 14.06
C ASP A 344 -13.02 14.84 14.51
N ASN A 345 -11.97 14.09 14.85
CA ASN A 345 -12.07 12.72 15.34
C ASN A 345 -12.04 12.62 16.88
N ILE A 346 -11.98 13.74 17.61
CA ILE A 346 -12.07 13.74 19.08
C ILE A 346 -13.53 13.50 19.47
N VAL A 347 -13.78 12.39 20.16
CA VAL A 347 -15.11 12.01 20.63
C VAL A 347 -15.29 12.21 22.14
N GLY A 348 -14.21 12.59 22.84
CA GLY A 348 -14.22 12.86 24.27
C GLY A 348 -12.81 13.00 24.84
N SER A 349 -12.71 13.09 26.16
CA SER A 349 -11.45 13.00 26.89
C SER A 349 -11.61 12.12 28.12
N MET A 350 -10.49 11.61 28.63
CA MET A 350 -10.42 10.87 29.89
C MET A 350 -9.36 11.52 30.77
N LYS A 351 -9.72 11.83 32.00
CA LYS A 351 -8.84 12.47 32.98
C LYS A 351 -8.19 11.45 33.90
N ASN A 352 -7.12 11.88 34.56
CA ASN A 352 -6.52 11.10 35.63
C ASN A 352 -7.57 10.75 36.70
N GLY A 353 -7.60 9.46 37.11
CA GLY A 353 -8.58 8.92 38.04
C GLY A 353 -9.87 8.37 37.38
N GLU A 354 -10.17 8.76 36.14
CA GLU A 354 -11.20 8.07 35.33
C GLU A 354 -10.63 6.78 34.75
N THR A 355 -11.42 5.74 34.61
CA THR A 355 -10.95 4.43 34.17
C THR A 355 -11.65 3.95 32.91
N ALA A 356 -10.90 3.23 32.08
CA ALA A 356 -11.40 2.53 30.91
C ALA A 356 -10.80 1.12 30.80
N VAL A 357 -11.41 0.25 30.04
CA VAL A 357 -10.84 -1.07 29.74
C VAL A 357 -10.00 -0.95 28.46
N ARG A 358 -8.69 -1.18 28.57
CA ARG A 358 -7.81 -1.32 27.41
C ARG A 358 -7.93 -2.74 26.87
N THR A 359 -8.32 -2.86 25.60
CA THR A 359 -8.51 -4.14 24.91
C THR A 359 -7.40 -4.45 23.91
N GLY A 360 -6.59 -3.45 23.54
CA GLY A 360 -5.48 -3.66 22.64
C GLY A 360 -4.39 -2.60 22.78
N VAL A 361 -3.13 -3.01 22.52
CA VAL A 361 -1.95 -2.14 22.42
C VAL A 361 -1.41 -2.23 21.01
N GLY A 362 -1.55 -1.16 20.24
CA GLY A 362 -1.11 -1.07 18.87
C GLY A 362 0.39 -0.88 18.75
N ASN A 363 0.98 -1.47 17.71
CA ASN A 363 2.40 -1.31 17.36
C ASN A 363 2.76 0.10 16.87
N ASN A 364 1.76 0.94 16.64
CA ASN A 364 1.87 2.35 16.23
C ASN A 364 1.83 3.34 17.40
N GLY A 365 1.83 2.86 18.65
CA GLY A 365 1.79 3.68 19.85
C GLY A 365 0.37 4.10 20.30
N TRP A 366 -0.68 3.54 19.71
CA TRP A 366 -2.06 3.76 20.12
C TRP A 366 -2.62 2.61 20.95
N SER A 367 -3.57 2.91 21.82
CA SER A 367 -4.35 1.94 22.58
C SER A 367 -5.80 1.96 22.10
N ARG A 368 -6.37 0.78 21.95
CA ARG A 368 -7.81 0.57 21.79
C ARG A 368 -8.42 0.40 23.19
N ILE A 369 -9.39 1.22 23.52
CA ILE A 369 -10.05 1.18 24.83
C ILE A 369 -11.57 1.16 24.69
N ILE A 370 -12.24 0.56 25.65
CA ILE A 370 -13.68 0.68 25.84
C ILE A 370 -13.93 1.75 26.89
N TYR A 371 -14.52 2.86 26.49
CA TYR A 371 -14.91 3.97 27.35
C TYR A 371 -16.38 4.28 27.16
N ASN A 372 -17.15 4.28 28.25
CA ASN A 372 -18.61 4.46 28.23
C ASN A 372 -19.33 3.52 27.23
N GLY A 373 -18.85 2.28 27.08
CA GLY A 373 -19.43 1.27 26.19
C GLY A 373 -19.09 1.43 24.70
N GLN A 374 -18.23 2.39 24.34
CA GLN A 374 -17.78 2.62 22.97
C GLN A 374 -16.31 2.27 22.81
N THR A 375 -15.95 1.71 21.67
CA THR A 375 -14.56 1.54 21.26
C THR A 375 -14.01 2.87 20.79
N VAL A 376 -12.95 3.33 21.44
CA VAL A 376 -12.23 4.57 21.12
C VAL A 376 -10.72 4.34 21.20
N TYR A 377 -9.96 5.28 20.66
CA TYR A 377 -8.50 5.17 20.57
C TYR A 377 -7.84 6.36 21.26
N CYS A 378 -6.71 6.10 21.91
CA CYS A 378 -5.87 7.16 22.47
C CYS A 378 -4.40 6.75 22.43
N VAL A 379 -3.51 7.71 22.54
CA VAL A 379 -2.06 7.46 22.54
C VAL A 379 -1.67 6.71 23.81
N SER A 380 -1.01 5.55 23.65
CA SER A 380 -0.68 4.62 24.74
C SER A 380 0.17 5.27 25.84
N ASN A 381 1.07 6.19 25.49
CA ASN A 381 1.98 6.85 26.42
C ASN A 381 1.26 7.74 27.47
N TYR A 382 0.04 8.16 27.18
CA TYR A 382 -0.77 8.95 28.12
C TYR A 382 -1.57 8.07 29.09
N LEU A 383 -1.49 6.74 28.96
CA LEU A 383 -2.17 5.81 29.84
C LEU A 383 -1.22 5.15 30.83
N THR A 384 -1.79 4.71 31.97
CA THR A 384 -1.13 3.83 32.93
C THR A 384 -2.10 2.78 33.46
N THR A 385 -1.58 1.58 33.78
CA THR A 385 -2.31 0.54 34.49
C THR A 385 -2.29 0.71 36.01
N ASP A 386 -1.45 1.60 36.51
CA ASP A 386 -1.48 1.99 37.92
C ASP A 386 -2.64 2.96 38.14
N LEU A 387 -3.78 2.43 38.59
CA LEU A 387 -5.00 3.22 38.84
C LEU A 387 -4.88 4.17 40.06
N SER A 388 -3.83 4.00 40.87
CA SER A 388 -3.49 4.90 41.96
C SER A 388 -2.56 6.04 41.56
N TYR A 389 -2.11 6.04 40.28
CA TYR A 389 -1.25 7.07 39.75
C TYR A 389 -1.87 8.45 39.90
N VAL A 390 -1.13 9.36 40.45
CA VAL A 390 -1.47 10.77 40.54
C VAL A 390 -0.51 11.53 39.66
N THR A 391 -1.06 12.37 38.80
CA THR A 391 -0.23 13.23 37.91
C THR A 391 0.74 14.00 38.76
N PRO A 392 2.07 13.83 38.59
CA PRO A 392 3.04 14.65 39.31
C PRO A 392 2.78 16.12 39.02
N GLN A 393 2.57 16.90 40.05
CA GLN A 393 2.64 18.35 39.90
C GLN A 393 4.12 18.69 39.68
N GLU A 394 4.46 19.09 38.44
CA GLU A 394 5.82 19.52 38.15
C GLU A 394 6.14 20.74 38.96
N THR A 395 7.03 20.57 39.92
CA THR A 395 7.61 21.66 40.68
C THR A 395 8.86 22.16 39.95
N GLU A 396 9.16 23.45 40.03
CA GLU A 396 10.37 24.05 39.42
C GLU A 396 11.68 23.34 39.77
N SER A 397 11.69 22.54 40.84
CA SER A 397 12.86 21.74 41.24
C SER A 397 13.20 20.61 40.26
N GLU A 398 12.31 20.23 39.34
CA GLU A 398 12.53 19.19 38.33
C GLU A 398 13.23 19.69 37.06
N PHE A 399 13.24 21.02 36.87
CA PHE A 399 13.98 21.61 35.75
C PHE A 399 15.43 21.82 36.13
N LYS A 400 16.36 21.51 35.26
CA LYS A 400 17.77 21.86 35.42
C LYS A 400 17.96 23.38 35.38
N THR A 401 17.05 24.09 34.72
CA THR A 401 17.03 25.56 34.57
C THR A 401 16.70 26.23 35.90
N LYS A 402 17.59 27.04 36.39
CA LYS A 402 17.40 27.82 37.63
C LYS A 402 16.92 29.21 37.29
N PHE A 403 15.88 29.65 37.99
CA PHE A 403 15.30 30.99 37.86
C PHE A 403 15.70 31.90 39.02
N THR A 404 15.97 33.12 38.67
CA THR A 404 16.04 34.23 39.65
C THR A 404 14.69 34.92 39.63
N ASP A 405 14.05 35.03 40.80
CA ASP A 405 12.72 35.63 40.92
C ASP A 405 12.75 37.11 40.54
N VAL A 406 11.77 37.52 39.76
CA VAL A 406 11.49 38.90 39.37
C VAL A 406 9.97 39.12 39.44
N SER A 407 9.54 40.38 39.41
CA SER A 407 8.11 40.72 39.30
C SER A 407 8.00 41.96 38.42
N GLU A 408 7.75 41.73 37.15
CA GLU A 408 7.66 42.80 36.16
C GLU A 408 6.67 42.45 35.04
N ASN A 409 6.04 43.48 34.48
CA ASN A 409 5.16 43.30 33.34
C ASN A 409 5.97 43.16 32.06
N VAL A 410 5.61 42.19 31.24
CA VAL A 410 6.26 41.98 29.94
C VAL A 410 5.21 41.73 28.84
N THR A 411 5.61 42.04 27.61
CA THR A 411 4.87 41.69 26.40
C THR A 411 5.82 41.02 25.41
N ALA A 412 5.30 40.33 24.42
CA ALA A 412 6.14 39.83 23.33
C ALA A 412 6.57 40.98 22.40
N LYS A 413 7.80 40.97 21.89
CA LYS A 413 8.27 41.93 20.88
C LYS A 413 7.47 41.85 19.59
N GLU A 414 7.07 40.61 19.19
CA GLU A 414 6.16 40.32 18.10
C GLU A 414 5.17 39.25 18.58
N VAL A 415 5.58 37.98 18.55
CA VAL A 415 4.87 36.83 19.08
C VAL A 415 5.87 35.86 19.70
N THR A 416 5.50 35.18 20.78
CA THR A 416 6.31 34.14 21.40
C THR A 416 5.45 33.00 21.92
N ASN A 417 5.96 31.78 21.81
CA ASN A 417 5.31 30.60 22.36
C ASN A 417 5.48 30.52 23.87
N LEU A 418 4.40 30.31 24.58
CA LEU A 418 4.36 29.98 25.99
C LEU A 418 4.31 28.46 26.14
N ARG A 419 5.25 27.88 26.89
CA ARG A 419 5.46 26.44 27.00
C ARG A 419 5.27 25.97 28.44
N ASN A 420 4.91 24.68 28.57
CA ASN A 420 4.81 24.02 29.86
C ASN A 420 6.17 23.77 30.53
N ARG A 421 7.29 23.90 29.79
CA ARG A 421 8.67 23.66 30.26
C ARG A 421 9.63 24.69 29.66
N PRO A 422 10.73 25.07 30.36
CA PRO A 422 11.78 25.92 29.80
C PRO A 422 12.70 25.14 28.86
N SER A 423 12.13 24.60 27.78
CA SER A 423 12.82 23.84 26.74
C SER A 423 12.08 23.97 25.40
N VAL A 424 12.80 23.84 24.30
CA VAL A 424 12.22 23.70 22.96
C VAL A 424 12.15 22.23 22.51
N GLU A 425 12.79 21.33 23.26
CA GLU A 425 12.85 19.90 22.97
C GLU A 425 11.74 19.14 23.70
N SER A 426 11.32 17.98 23.12
CA SER A 426 10.36 17.09 23.76
C SER A 426 10.85 16.67 25.16
N PRO A 427 9.98 16.64 26.16
CA PRO A 427 8.51 16.73 26.12
C PRO A 427 7.93 18.13 26.32
N SER A 428 8.62 19.22 25.98
CA SER A 428 8.10 20.56 26.09
C SER A 428 7.03 20.85 25.03
N GLU A 429 5.89 21.32 25.45
CA GLU A 429 4.73 21.65 24.61
C GLU A 429 4.44 23.12 24.58
N VAL A 430 3.94 23.64 23.46
CA VAL A 430 3.42 25.00 23.34
C VAL A 430 1.98 24.99 23.86
N ILE A 431 1.72 25.76 24.93
CA ILE A 431 0.39 25.82 25.55
C ILE A 431 -0.39 27.03 25.03
N ALA A 432 0.31 28.15 24.75
CA ALA A 432 -0.30 29.36 24.23
C ALA A 432 0.72 30.19 23.43
N GLU A 433 0.23 31.23 22.77
CA GLU A 433 1.04 32.26 22.14
C GLU A 433 0.79 33.60 22.87
N LEU A 434 1.85 34.32 23.16
CA LEU A 434 1.79 35.73 23.64
C LEU A 434 2.09 36.65 22.47
N LYS A 435 1.20 37.61 22.20
CA LYS A 435 1.34 38.59 21.12
C LYS A 435 1.84 39.94 21.65
N ASN A 436 2.40 40.72 20.74
CA ASN A 436 2.75 42.10 21.08
C ASN A 436 1.52 42.88 21.58
N GLY A 437 1.70 43.60 22.67
CA GLY A 437 0.64 44.38 23.34
C GLY A 437 -0.18 43.57 24.36
N GLU A 438 -0.10 42.24 24.38
CA GLU A 438 -0.63 41.44 25.50
C GLU A 438 0.36 41.49 26.66
N VAL A 439 -0.10 41.96 27.83
CA VAL A 439 0.75 42.16 29.00
C VAL A 439 0.53 41.06 30.02
N ILE A 440 1.61 40.39 30.41
CA ILE A 440 1.63 39.33 31.42
C ILE A 440 2.72 39.60 32.47
N VAL A 441 2.65 38.89 33.60
CA VAL A 441 3.65 39.05 34.67
C VAL A 441 4.78 38.05 34.45
N ARG A 442 6.02 38.52 34.33
CA ARG A 442 7.23 37.71 34.42
C ARG A 442 7.63 37.56 35.88
N THR A 443 7.69 36.30 36.32
CA THR A 443 7.99 35.94 37.71
C THR A 443 9.40 35.39 37.92
N GLY A 444 10.12 35.08 36.84
CA GLY A 444 11.49 34.59 36.92
C GLY A 444 12.26 34.75 35.62
N VAL A 445 13.59 34.89 35.75
CA VAL A 445 14.55 34.96 34.63
C VAL A 445 15.66 33.93 34.86
N SER A 446 15.97 33.13 33.88
CA SER A 446 17.09 32.18 33.96
C SER A 446 18.32 32.69 33.21
N ASN A 447 19.50 32.23 33.62
CA ASN A 447 20.76 32.46 32.92
C ASN A 447 20.87 31.64 31.60
N GLU A 448 19.95 30.72 31.37
CA GLU A 448 19.85 29.90 30.15
C GLU A 448 18.93 30.54 29.10
N GLY A 449 18.49 31.80 29.35
CA GLY A 449 17.69 32.56 28.38
C GLY A 449 16.19 32.30 28.43
N TRP A 450 15.68 31.69 29.52
CA TRP A 450 14.26 31.45 29.74
C TRP A 450 13.63 32.43 30.69
N SER A 451 12.39 32.80 30.47
CA SER A 451 11.52 33.55 31.38
C SER A 451 10.41 32.64 31.89
N ARG A 452 10.12 32.73 33.19
CA ARG A 452 8.95 32.17 33.82
C ARG A 452 7.88 33.27 33.90
N VAL A 453 6.67 32.95 33.43
CA VAL A 453 5.57 33.92 33.31
C VAL A 453 4.27 33.33 33.86
N GLU A 454 3.38 34.22 34.33
CA GLU A 454 2.01 33.85 34.70
C GLU A 454 1.07 34.22 33.54
N TYR A 455 0.34 33.23 33.03
CA TYR A 455 -0.61 33.38 31.94
C TYR A 455 -1.89 32.62 32.24
N ASN A 456 -3.02 33.32 32.33
CA ASN A 456 -4.35 32.72 32.65
C ASN A 456 -4.35 31.83 33.90
N GLY A 457 -3.55 32.19 34.93
CA GLY A 457 -3.47 31.46 36.20
C GLY A 457 -2.57 30.20 36.12
N GLN A 458 -1.79 30.06 35.06
CA GLN A 458 -0.81 28.99 34.87
C GLN A 458 0.61 29.58 34.81
N THR A 459 1.56 28.88 35.40
CA THR A 459 2.98 29.19 35.25
C THR A 459 3.49 28.57 33.95
N LEU A 460 3.92 29.39 32.99
CA LEU A 460 4.46 28.99 31.71
C LEU A 460 5.86 29.56 31.47
N TYR A 461 6.52 29.11 30.41
CA TYR A 461 7.90 29.47 30.10
C TYR A 461 8.03 29.93 28.65
N CYS A 462 8.86 30.96 28.44
CA CYS A 462 9.19 31.43 27.09
C CYS A 462 10.63 31.90 27.01
N ILE A 463 11.14 32.07 25.78
CA ILE A 463 12.51 32.58 25.57
C ILE A 463 12.55 34.07 25.91
N SER A 464 13.42 34.45 26.83
CA SER A 464 13.53 35.81 27.37
C SER A 464 13.82 36.88 26.32
N SER A 465 14.56 36.54 25.27
CA SER A 465 14.93 37.49 24.20
C SER A 465 13.77 37.96 23.34
N TYR A 466 12.64 37.23 23.39
CA TYR A 466 11.40 37.58 22.66
C TYR A 466 10.47 38.49 23.49
N LEU A 467 10.83 38.77 24.75
CA LEU A 467 10.05 39.63 25.60
C LEU A 467 10.68 41.04 25.68
N GLU A 468 9.83 42.02 25.96
CA GLU A 468 10.21 43.36 26.39
C GLU A 468 9.44 43.73 27.67
N VAL A 469 10.09 44.52 28.54
CA VAL A 469 9.48 45.00 29.78
C VAL A 469 8.58 46.17 29.46
N VAL A 470 7.35 46.11 29.97
CA VAL A 470 6.34 47.19 29.84
C VAL A 470 6.34 48.00 31.14
N GLN A 471 6.55 49.34 31.04
CA GLN A 471 6.50 50.23 32.18
C GLN A 471 5.08 50.56 32.61
#